data_a1a97239a20b9ab25aa3656e192f4193
#
_entry.id   a1a97239a20b9ab25aa3656e192f4193
#
_cell.length_a   1.000
_cell.length_b   1.000
_cell.length_c   1.000
_cell.angle_alpha   90.00
_cell.angle_beta   90.00
_cell.angle_gamma   90.00
#
_symmetry.space_group_name_H-M   'P 1'
#
loop_
_entity.id
_entity.type
_entity.pdbx_description
1 polymer ?
#
loop_
_entity_poly.entity_id
_entity_poly.type
_entity_poly.pdbx_seq_one_letter_code
_entity_poly.pdbx_strand_id
1 'polypeptide(L)'
;MMQIRNVQEQDYLKVISVLNDWWGGRQMSDMLPKLFFVHFQSTSFIVEENGEVIAFLIGFLSQTFPGEAYIHFVGVHPDKRKDGWGRELYHHFFQTIKQKGCDTIRCITSPVNKGSISFHTKLGFMVEKGDKMVDGIDVTSNYDGNGNDRVSFVKKI
;
A
#
# COMPACT_ATOMS: atom_id res chain seq x y z
N MET A 1 9.03 -22.59 -1.26
CA MET A 1 9.19 -21.50 -2.24
C MET A 1 8.19 -20.39 -1.94
N MET A 2 8.65 -19.15 -1.91
CA MET A 2 7.79 -17.99 -1.68
C MET A 2 7.14 -17.57 -3.00
N GLN A 3 5.82 -17.41 -3.00
CA GLN A 3 5.04 -16.97 -4.16
C GLN A 3 4.06 -15.89 -3.76
N ILE A 4 3.82 -14.97 -4.67
CA ILE A 4 2.75 -13.98 -4.52
C ILE A 4 1.44 -14.65 -4.90
N ARG A 5 0.46 -14.58 -4.00
CA ARG A 5 -0.91 -15.06 -4.26
C ARG A 5 -1.93 -14.03 -3.81
N ASN A 6 -3.16 -14.18 -4.25
CA ASN A 6 -4.23 -13.32 -3.77
C ASN A 6 -4.53 -13.59 -2.29
N VAL A 7 -4.95 -12.56 -1.58
CA VAL A 7 -5.36 -12.71 -0.18
C VAL A 7 -6.67 -13.47 -0.10
N GLN A 8 -6.88 -14.13 1.03
CA GLN A 8 -8.09 -14.84 1.39
C GLN A 8 -8.59 -14.35 2.74
N GLU A 9 -9.84 -14.62 3.07
CA GLU A 9 -10.42 -14.14 4.32
C GLU A 9 -9.60 -14.53 5.54
N GLN A 10 -9.12 -15.78 5.58
CA GLN A 10 -8.35 -16.29 6.71
C GLN A 10 -6.98 -15.61 6.87
N ASP A 11 -6.49 -14.91 5.86
CA ASP A 11 -5.22 -14.18 5.96
C ASP A 11 -5.34 -12.97 6.89
N TYR A 12 -6.56 -12.48 7.13
CA TYR A 12 -6.77 -11.33 8.00
C TYR A 12 -6.15 -11.52 9.38
N LEU A 13 -6.42 -12.65 10.04
CA LEU A 13 -5.87 -12.89 11.38
C LEU A 13 -4.35 -12.96 11.37
N LYS A 14 -3.75 -13.55 10.33
CA LYS A 14 -2.29 -13.61 10.20
C LYS A 14 -1.67 -12.22 10.07
N VAL A 15 -2.25 -11.39 9.23
CA VAL A 15 -1.73 -10.04 8.98
C VAL A 15 -1.95 -9.15 10.20
N ILE A 16 -3.15 -9.16 10.78
CA ILE A 16 -3.48 -8.26 11.87
C ILE A 16 -2.65 -8.55 13.12
N SER A 17 -2.26 -9.81 13.32
CA SER A 17 -1.46 -10.22 14.47
C SER A 17 -0.03 -9.68 14.44
N VAL A 18 0.50 -9.32 13.28
CA VAL A 18 1.88 -8.82 13.13
C VAL A 18 1.95 -7.34 12.79
N LEU A 19 0.82 -6.75 12.42
CA LEU A 19 0.80 -5.41 11.81
C LEU A 19 1.40 -4.34 12.72
N ASN A 20 0.97 -4.27 13.97
CA ASN A 20 1.46 -3.26 14.90
C ASN A 20 2.96 -3.42 15.17
N ASP A 21 3.43 -4.67 15.29
CA ASP A 21 4.86 -4.96 15.49
C ASP A 21 5.70 -4.50 14.30
N TRP A 22 5.20 -4.70 13.09
CA TRP A 22 5.92 -4.28 11.89
C TRP A 22 6.05 -2.76 11.79
N TRP A 23 5.20 -2.02 12.48
CA TRP A 23 5.25 -0.55 12.57
C TRP A 23 5.80 -0.06 13.91
N GLY A 24 6.67 -0.87 14.54
CA GLY A 24 7.35 -0.46 15.78
C GLY A 24 6.44 -0.30 16.99
N GLY A 25 5.33 -1.04 17.01
CA GLY A 25 4.35 -0.98 18.11
C GLY A 25 3.27 0.08 17.94
N ARG A 26 3.27 0.82 16.82
CA ARG A 26 2.21 1.80 16.53
C ARG A 26 0.89 1.08 16.26
N GLN A 27 -0.21 1.71 16.66
CA GLN A 27 -1.55 1.17 16.43
C GLN A 27 -1.95 1.37 14.97
N MET A 28 -1.65 0.37 14.13
CA MET A 28 -1.96 0.39 12.70
C MET A 28 -3.11 -0.53 12.32
N SER A 29 -3.49 -1.46 13.20
CA SER A 29 -4.51 -2.47 12.91
C SER A 29 -5.88 -1.86 12.59
N ASP A 30 -6.19 -0.70 13.14
CA ASP A 30 -7.47 -0.02 12.88
C ASP A 30 -7.59 0.45 11.43
N MET A 31 -6.48 0.55 10.71
CA MET A 31 -6.47 0.99 9.30
C MET A 31 -6.69 -0.15 8.32
N LEU A 32 -6.79 -1.39 8.81
CA LEU A 32 -6.91 -2.55 7.93
C LEU A 32 -8.02 -3.49 8.40
N PRO A 33 -9.29 -3.08 8.30
CA PRO A 33 -10.42 -3.93 8.66
C PRO A 33 -10.50 -5.19 7.81
N LYS A 34 -11.14 -6.22 8.35
CA LYS A 34 -11.31 -7.53 7.69
C LYS A 34 -11.96 -7.42 6.32
N LEU A 35 -12.80 -6.41 6.09
CA LEU A 35 -13.51 -6.24 4.81
C LEU A 35 -12.56 -6.21 3.62
N PHE A 36 -11.32 -5.76 3.78
CA PHE A 36 -10.35 -5.75 2.69
C PHE A 36 -9.93 -7.17 2.27
N PHE A 37 -9.94 -8.10 3.20
CA PHE A 37 -9.61 -9.51 2.96
C PHE A 37 -10.80 -10.31 2.41
N VAL A 38 -12.00 -9.78 2.58
CA VAL A 38 -13.24 -10.42 2.10
C VAL A 38 -13.61 -9.89 0.70
N HIS A 39 -13.52 -8.58 0.49
CA HIS A 39 -14.10 -7.95 -0.69
C HIS A 39 -13.09 -7.44 -1.74
N PHE A 40 -11.79 -7.44 -1.43
CA PHE A 40 -10.77 -6.91 -2.35
C PHE A 40 -9.73 -7.96 -2.76
N GLN A 41 -10.13 -9.23 -2.81
CA GLN A 41 -9.20 -10.34 -3.03
C GLN A 41 -8.52 -10.31 -4.40
N SER A 42 -9.25 -9.91 -5.45
CA SER A 42 -8.69 -9.94 -6.81
C SER A 42 -7.60 -8.89 -7.06
N THR A 43 -7.46 -7.91 -6.17
CA THR A 43 -6.48 -6.82 -6.28
C THR A 43 -5.57 -6.73 -5.07
N SER A 44 -5.58 -7.74 -4.21
CA SER A 44 -4.79 -7.75 -2.98
C SER A 44 -3.97 -9.03 -2.90
N PHE A 45 -2.74 -8.93 -2.43
CA PHE A 45 -1.74 -9.99 -2.54
C PHE A 45 -0.99 -10.21 -1.24
N ILE A 46 -0.51 -11.44 -1.05
CA ILE A 46 0.26 -11.83 0.13
C ILE A 46 1.39 -12.79 -0.26
N VAL A 47 2.47 -12.74 0.48
CA VAL A 47 3.60 -13.66 0.38
C VAL A 47 3.78 -14.31 1.74
N GLU A 48 3.85 -15.64 1.74
CA GLU A 48 4.10 -16.42 2.95
C GLU A 48 5.32 -17.31 2.81
N GLU A 49 5.96 -17.58 3.93
CA GLU A 49 7.03 -18.57 4.03
C GLU A 49 6.81 -19.39 5.30
N ASN A 50 6.65 -20.71 5.14
CA ASN A 50 6.43 -21.62 6.28
C ASN A 50 5.24 -21.19 7.17
N GLY A 51 4.18 -20.70 6.56
CA GLY A 51 2.99 -20.25 7.28
C GLY A 51 3.07 -18.85 7.88
N GLU A 52 4.23 -18.18 7.77
CA GLU A 52 4.41 -16.82 8.25
C GLU A 52 4.23 -15.80 7.12
N VAL A 53 3.59 -14.70 7.42
CA VAL A 53 3.43 -13.60 6.47
C VAL A 53 4.77 -12.90 6.29
N ILE A 54 5.21 -12.78 5.05
CA ILE A 54 6.44 -12.07 4.69
C ILE A 54 6.14 -10.67 4.19
N ALA A 55 5.09 -10.52 3.37
CA ALA A 55 4.71 -9.23 2.81
C ALA A 55 3.27 -9.30 2.32
N PHE A 56 2.62 -8.15 2.22
CA PHE A 56 1.27 -8.07 1.67
C PHE A 56 1.03 -6.69 1.04
N LEU A 57 0.09 -6.65 0.11
CA LEU A 57 -0.37 -5.41 -0.51
C LEU A 57 -1.89 -5.48 -0.62
N ILE A 58 -2.57 -4.46 -0.10
CA ILE A 58 -4.02 -4.35 -0.18
C ILE A 58 -4.36 -3.18 -1.10
N GLY A 59 -5.09 -3.46 -2.17
CA GLY A 59 -5.48 -2.45 -3.14
C GLY A 59 -6.82 -2.74 -3.77
N PHE A 60 -7.32 -1.79 -4.55
CA PHE A 60 -8.62 -1.92 -5.19
C PHE A 60 -8.73 -1.03 -6.42
N LEU A 61 -9.74 -1.28 -7.24
CA LEU A 61 -10.10 -0.40 -8.34
C LEU A 61 -11.05 0.68 -7.82
N SER A 62 -10.81 1.93 -8.21
CA SER A 62 -11.69 3.02 -7.80
C SER A 62 -13.08 2.82 -8.39
N GLN A 63 -14.11 2.91 -7.57
CA GLN A 63 -15.50 2.91 -8.05
C GLN A 63 -15.90 4.26 -8.63
N THR A 64 -15.21 5.32 -8.22
CA THR A 64 -15.54 6.69 -8.63
C THR A 64 -14.86 7.08 -9.94
N PHE A 65 -13.58 6.69 -10.08
CA PHE A 65 -12.76 7.12 -11.22
C PHE A 65 -12.43 5.92 -12.10
N PRO A 66 -13.11 5.77 -13.24
CA PRO A 66 -12.81 4.67 -14.16
C PRO A 66 -11.35 4.71 -14.61
N GLY A 67 -10.73 3.53 -14.70
CA GLY A 67 -9.33 3.43 -15.12
C GLY A 67 -8.31 3.72 -14.02
N GLU A 68 -8.75 3.99 -12.80
CA GLU A 68 -7.85 4.21 -11.66
C GLU A 68 -7.90 3.07 -10.65
N ALA A 69 -6.75 2.80 -10.04
CA ALA A 69 -6.61 1.87 -8.93
C ALA A 69 -5.95 2.57 -7.75
N TYR A 70 -6.10 2.01 -6.58
CA TYR A 70 -5.60 2.60 -5.33
C TYR A 70 -4.93 1.54 -4.48
N ILE A 71 -3.77 1.86 -3.93
CA ILE A 71 -3.08 1.00 -2.97
C ILE A 71 -3.36 1.56 -1.58
N HIS A 72 -4.06 0.76 -0.77
CA HIS A 72 -4.47 1.15 0.57
C HIS A 72 -3.38 0.89 1.61
N PHE A 73 -2.73 -0.26 1.55
CA PHE A 73 -1.79 -0.68 2.60
C PHE A 73 -0.78 -1.65 2.03
N VAL A 74 0.50 -1.48 2.41
CA VAL A 74 1.58 -2.38 2.04
C VAL A 74 2.44 -2.61 3.27
N GLY A 75 2.77 -3.86 3.55
CA GLY A 75 3.66 -4.20 4.64
C GLY A 75 4.68 -5.25 4.22
N VAL A 76 5.89 -5.15 4.76
CA VAL A 76 6.96 -6.13 4.57
C VAL A 76 7.54 -6.46 5.92
N HIS A 77 7.72 -7.75 6.19
CA HIS A 77 8.35 -8.23 7.42
C HIS A 77 9.68 -7.48 7.65
N PRO A 78 9.92 -6.96 8.87
CA PRO A 78 11.12 -6.15 9.13
C PRO A 78 12.43 -6.81 8.71
N ASP A 79 12.55 -8.12 8.87
CA ASP A 79 13.76 -8.86 8.54
C ASP A 79 13.90 -9.14 7.03
N LYS A 80 12.86 -8.83 6.25
CA LYS A 80 12.81 -9.11 4.81
C LYS A 80 12.72 -7.84 3.96
N ARG A 81 12.85 -6.67 4.56
CA ARG A 81 12.67 -5.38 3.84
C ARG A 81 13.71 -5.13 2.76
N LYS A 82 14.88 -5.78 2.85
CA LYS A 82 15.94 -5.63 1.85
C LYS A 82 15.86 -6.63 0.71
N ASP A 83 14.91 -7.55 0.76
CA ASP A 83 14.78 -8.64 -0.22
C ASP A 83 13.97 -8.23 -1.47
N GLY A 84 13.42 -7.02 -1.51
CA GLY A 84 12.71 -6.51 -2.68
C GLY A 84 11.24 -6.90 -2.78
N TRP A 85 10.64 -7.44 -1.73
CA TRP A 85 9.24 -7.90 -1.76
C TRP A 85 8.24 -6.75 -1.97
N GLY A 86 8.51 -5.58 -1.39
CA GLY A 86 7.64 -4.41 -1.62
C GLY A 86 7.57 -4.07 -3.09
N ARG A 87 8.72 -4.02 -3.75
CA ARG A 87 8.81 -3.73 -5.19
C ARG A 87 8.11 -4.81 -6.01
N GLU A 88 8.33 -6.08 -5.69
CA GLU A 88 7.69 -7.21 -6.40
C GLU A 88 6.17 -7.14 -6.28
N LEU A 89 5.65 -6.83 -5.10
CA LEU A 89 4.21 -6.69 -4.88
C LEU A 89 3.64 -5.53 -5.70
N TYR A 90 4.35 -4.39 -5.77
CA TYR A 90 3.91 -3.25 -6.58
C TYR A 90 3.86 -3.62 -8.06
N HIS A 91 4.90 -4.27 -8.58
CA HIS A 91 4.91 -4.70 -9.99
C HIS A 91 3.80 -5.71 -10.28
N HIS A 92 3.54 -6.62 -9.37
CA HIS A 92 2.45 -7.59 -9.51
C HIS A 92 1.09 -6.87 -9.54
N PHE A 93 0.92 -5.88 -8.67
CA PHE A 93 -0.28 -5.04 -8.66
C PHE A 93 -0.44 -4.27 -9.97
N PHE A 94 0.63 -3.65 -10.48
CA PHE A 94 0.60 -2.92 -11.75
C PHE A 94 0.11 -3.79 -12.89
N GLN A 95 0.67 -5.01 -13.01
CA GLN A 95 0.26 -5.96 -14.05
C GLN A 95 -1.20 -6.35 -13.91
N THR A 96 -1.65 -6.61 -12.70
CA THR A 96 -3.02 -7.02 -12.41
C THR A 96 -4.03 -5.94 -12.81
N ILE A 97 -3.81 -4.70 -12.37
CA ILE A 97 -4.77 -3.62 -12.65
C ILE A 97 -4.74 -3.19 -14.11
N LYS A 98 -3.58 -3.32 -14.78
CA LYS A 98 -3.49 -3.06 -16.22
C LYS A 98 -4.36 -4.05 -17.00
N GLN A 99 -4.35 -5.32 -16.63
CA GLN A 99 -5.22 -6.34 -17.24
C GLN A 99 -6.70 -6.04 -17.00
N LYS A 100 -7.01 -5.31 -15.93
CA LYS A 100 -8.38 -4.89 -15.60
C LYS A 100 -8.77 -3.54 -16.21
N GLY A 101 -7.94 -2.99 -17.09
CA GLY A 101 -8.22 -1.76 -17.81
C GLY A 101 -7.82 -0.48 -17.10
N CYS A 102 -6.98 -0.56 -16.07
CA CYS A 102 -6.51 0.61 -15.35
C CYS A 102 -5.15 1.08 -15.86
N ASP A 103 -4.96 2.38 -15.94
CA ASP A 103 -3.71 3.02 -16.35
C ASP A 103 -3.16 3.99 -15.31
N THR A 104 -3.86 4.19 -14.21
CA THR A 104 -3.51 5.16 -13.18
C THR A 104 -3.60 4.51 -11.81
N ILE A 105 -2.58 4.75 -10.98
CA ILE A 105 -2.53 4.24 -9.61
C ILE A 105 -2.31 5.40 -8.66
N ARG A 106 -3.04 5.42 -7.56
CA ARG A 106 -2.90 6.42 -6.51
C ARG A 106 -2.65 5.77 -5.16
N CYS A 107 -1.95 6.48 -4.30
CA CYS A 107 -1.79 6.13 -2.89
C CYS A 107 -1.37 7.36 -2.10
N ILE A 108 -1.35 7.23 -0.78
CA ILE A 108 -0.98 8.32 0.12
C ILE A 108 -0.01 7.81 1.18
N THR A 109 0.74 8.75 1.77
CA THR A 109 1.57 8.46 2.94
C THR A 109 1.62 9.69 3.84
N SER A 110 2.04 9.48 5.09
CA SER A 110 2.30 10.60 6.01
C SER A 110 3.53 11.38 5.54
N PRO A 111 3.54 12.72 5.65
CA PRO A 111 4.70 13.51 5.27
C PRO A 111 5.95 13.23 6.10
N VAL A 112 5.81 12.62 7.28
CA VAL A 112 6.96 12.24 8.11
C VAL A 112 7.58 10.91 7.69
N ASN A 113 6.90 10.14 6.85
CA ASN A 113 7.40 8.83 6.39
C ASN A 113 8.31 8.99 5.19
N LYS A 114 9.56 9.39 5.46
CA LYS A 114 10.56 9.65 4.42
C LYS A 114 10.91 8.39 3.61
N GLY A 115 10.90 7.23 4.26
CA GLY A 115 11.15 5.95 3.58
C GLY A 115 10.10 5.64 2.53
N SER A 116 8.83 5.85 2.85
CA SER A 116 7.73 5.66 1.91
C SER A 116 7.82 6.64 0.74
N ILE A 117 8.12 7.91 1.02
CA ILE A 117 8.28 8.92 -0.03
C ILE A 117 9.38 8.51 -1.00
N SER A 118 10.54 8.12 -0.49
CA SER A 118 11.67 7.67 -1.31
C SER A 118 11.31 6.42 -2.12
N PHE A 119 10.66 5.44 -1.49
CA PHE A 119 10.26 4.20 -2.15
C PHE A 119 9.34 4.48 -3.34
N HIS A 120 8.31 5.30 -3.15
CA HIS A 120 7.34 5.60 -4.20
C HIS A 120 7.96 6.42 -5.33
N THR A 121 8.79 7.41 -5.01
CA THR A 121 9.43 8.20 -6.06
C THR A 121 10.39 7.35 -6.90
N LYS A 122 11.10 6.41 -6.30
CA LYS A 122 11.96 5.47 -7.04
C LYS A 122 11.19 4.52 -7.93
N LEU A 123 9.96 4.18 -7.56
CA LEU A 123 9.07 3.37 -8.41
C LEU A 123 8.42 4.16 -9.54
N GLY A 124 8.65 5.47 -9.60
CA GLY A 124 8.12 6.32 -10.65
C GLY A 124 6.82 7.01 -10.31
N PHE A 125 6.38 6.96 -9.05
CA PHE A 125 5.23 7.76 -8.62
C PHE A 125 5.62 9.24 -8.56
N MET A 126 4.68 10.09 -8.92
CA MET A 126 4.83 11.53 -8.80
C MET A 126 4.03 12.03 -7.60
N VAL A 127 4.57 13.04 -6.91
CA VAL A 127 3.86 13.70 -5.83
C VAL A 127 2.89 14.71 -6.44
N GLU A 128 1.64 14.64 -6.08
CA GLU A 128 0.63 15.60 -6.54
C GLU A 128 0.76 16.90 -5.75
N LYS A 129 0.41 18.01 -6.41
CA LYS A 129 0.44 19.33 -5.78
C LYS A 129 -0.53 19.37 -4.60
N GLY A 130 -0.06 19.88 -3.46
CA GLY A 130 -0.85 20.10 -2.28
C GLY A 130 -1.04 21.59 -1.96
N ASP A 131 -1.60 21.88 -0.80
CA ASP A 131 -1.84 23.25 -0.34
C ASP A 131 -0.66 23.82 0.46
N LYS A 132 0.34 23.00 0.78
CA LYS A 132 1.57 23.46 1.44
C LYS A 132 2.74 22.56 1.08
N MET A 133 3.94 22.95 1.51
CA MET A 133 5.14 22.14 1.34
C MET A 133 5.80 21.88 2.69
N VAL A 134 6.30 20.64 2.86
CA VAL A 134 7.07 20.22 4.03
C VAL A 134 8.36 19.59 3.50
N ASP A 135 9.51 20.13 3.88
CA ASP A 135 10.83 19.65 3.44
C ASP A 135 10.93 19.51 1.91
N GLY A 136 10.33 20.46 1.18
CA GLY A 136 10.37 20.46 -0.28
C GLY A 136 9.37 19.54 -0.96
N ILE A 137 8.47 18.88 -0.19
CA ILE A 137 7.48 17.94 -0.72
C ILE A 137 6.09 18.55 -0.57
N ASP A 138 5.28 18.49 -1.64
CA ASP A 138 3.88 18.90 -1.60
C ASP A 138 3.07 18.03 -0.64
N VAL A 139 2.26 18.68 0.19
CA VAL A 139 1.44 18.03 1.22
C VAL A 139 0.03 18.58 1.15
N THR A 140 -0.96 17.71 1.30
CA THR A 140 -2.36 18.10 1.43
C THR A 140 -2.74 18.09 2.90
N SER A 141 -3.00 19.30 3.44
CA SER A 141 -3.39 19.48 4.85
C SER A 141 -4.73 18.82 5.12
N ASN A 142 -4.82 18.15 6.27
CA ASN A 142 -6.06 17.56 6.77
C ASN A 142 -6.75 16.60 5.79
N TYR A 143 -5.97 15.93 4.96
CA TYR A 143 -6.49 14.99 3.96
C TYR A 143 -7.34 13.89 4.62
N ASP A 144 -6.85 13.33 5.72
CA ASP A 144 -7.52 12.24 6.46
C ASP A 144 -8.11 12.73 7.79
N GLY A 145 -8.57 13.97 7.81
CA GLY A 145 -9.14 14.56 9.01
C GLY A 145 -8.20 15.57 9.66
N ASN A 146 -8.70 16.25 10.68
CA ASN A 146 -7.98 17.35 11.32
C ASN A 146 -6.62 16.89 11.86
N GLY A 147 -5.55 17.56 11.40
CA GLY A 147 -4.18 17.25 11.79
C GLY A 147 -3.57 16.05 11.04
N ASN A 148 -4.32 15.39 10.16
CA ASN A 148 -3.84 14.23 9.41
C ASN A 148 -3.50 14.61 7.99
N ASP A 149 -2.35 15.24 7.81
CA ASP A 149 -1.83 15.64 6.50
C ASP A 149 -1.30 14.42 5.74
N ARG A 150 -1.36 14.48 4.40
CA ARG A 150 -0.87 13.38 3.56
C ARG A 150 -0.12 13.90 2.34
N VAL A 151 0.85 13.10 1.90
CA VAL A 151 1.47 13.22 0.59
C VAL A 151 0.68 12.32 -0.35
N SER A 152 0.21 12.86 -1.48
CA SER A 152 -0.56 12.11 -2.46
C SER A 152 0.32 11.75 -3.65
N PHE A 153 0.31 10.47 -4.02
CA PHE A 153 1.10 9.96 -5.15
C PHE A 153 0.21 9.52 -6.28
N VAL A 154 0.71 9.69 -7.51
CA VAL A 154 0.06 9.19 -8.71
C VAL A 154 1.11 8.61 -9.65
N LYS A 155 0.76 7.50 -10.30
CA LYS A 155 1.61 6.87 -11.33
C LYS A 155 0.74 6.48 -12.52
N LYS A 156 1.23 6.79 -13.71
CA LYS A 156 0.68 6.28 -14.97
C LYS A 156 1.46 5.02 -15.39
N ILE A 157 0.72 4.04 -15.84
CA ILE A 157 1.33 2.78 -16.30
C ILE A 157 0.97 2.44 -17.73
#